data_d403da40bb2d3254ca55e1b729ea6564
#
_entry.id   d403da40bb2d3254ca55e1b729ea6564
#
_cell.length_a   1.000
_cell.length_b   1.000
_cell.length_c   1.000
_cell.angle_alpha   90.00
_cell.angle_beta   90.00
_cell.angle_gamma   90.00
#
_symmetry.space_group_name_H-M   'P 1'
#
loop_
_entity.id
_entity.type
_entity.pdbx_description
1 polymer ?
#
loop_
_entity_poly.entity_id
_entity_poly.type
_entity_poly.pdbx_seq_one_letter_code
_entity_poly.pdbx_strand_id
1 'polypeptide(L)'
;MYFPNGKNIMKLVTVRIGNKYGPEYETYLEKKLPDYEFIWVREPVQDNVQLQWNKMYGMNLDIDEPICVMDIDVLLINDYKKIFEYPIKRGEFIAMPGWWRDTYKGKYKINGGFFKYYPKDVKYIYDKFMTDPGHWQTY
;
A
#
# COMPACT_ATOMS: atom_id res chain seq x y z
N MET A 1 -2.65 -7.89 -15.08
CA MET A 1 -3.28 -7.41 -16.33
C MET A 1 -2.22 -7.29 -17.42
N TYR A 2 -2.50 -7.83 -18.58
CA TYR A 2 -1.58 -7.80 -19.71
C TYR A 2 -1.91 -6.64 -20.66
N PHE A 3 -0.88 -5.96 -21.18
CA PHE A 3 -1.04 -4.83 -22.11
C PHE A 3 -0.43 -5.13 -23.46
N PRO A 4 -0.90 -4.46 -24.53
CA PRO A 4 -0.46 -4.74 -25.90
C PRO A 4 1.05 -4.62 -26.13
N ASN A 5 1.76 -3.84 -25.33
CA ASN A 5 3.21 -3.70 -25.42
C ASN A 5 3.98 -4.80 -24.69
N GLY A 6 3.30 -5.82 -24.17
CA GLY A 6 3.89 -6.92 -23.41
C GLY A 6 4.21 -6.60 -21.97
N LYS A 7 3.82 -5.42 -21.48
CA LYS A 7 4.07 -5.01 -20.09
C LYS A 7 2.78 -5.09 -19.29
N ASN A 8 2.92 -5.54 -18.02
CA ASN A 8 1.86 -5.42 -17.04
C ASN A 8 1.96 -4.05 -16.39
N ILE A 9 0.82 -3.37 -16.20
CA ILE A 9 0.79 -2.15 -15.42
C ILE A 9 0.61 -2.50 -13.96
N MET A 10 1.58 -2.06 -13.14
CA MET A 10 1.51 -2.23 -11.70
C MET A 10 0.41 -1.34 -11.14
N LYS A 11 -0.44 -1.91 -10.27
CA LYS A 11 -1.42 -1.15 -9.51
C LYS A 11 -0.82 -0.68 -8.20
N LEU A 12 -1.18 0.53 -7.81
CA LEU A 12 -0.68 1.14 -6.61
C LEU A 12 -1.85 1.69 -5.79
N VAL A 13 -2.01 1.16 -4.58
CA VAL A 13 -3.08 1.56 -3.66
C VAL A 13 -2.54 2.66 -2.75
N THR A 14 -3.26 3.76 -2.68
CA THR A 14 -2.93 4.90 -1.81
C THR A 14 -4.21 5.45 -1.19
N VAL A 15 -4.13 5.84 0.08
CA VAL A 15 -5.27 6.36 0.83
C VAL A 15 -5.22 7.88 0.89
N ARG A 16 -6.34 8.52 0.50
CA ARG A 16 -6.55 9.96 0.71
C ARG A 16 -7.94 10.17 1.29
N ILE A 17 -8.01 10.15 2.62
CA ILE A 17 -9.25 10.32 3.37
C ILE A 17 -9.08 11.52 4.30
N GLY A 18 -10.13 12.34 4.41
CA GLY A 18 -10.12 13.54 5.25
C GLY A 18 -9.52 14.73 4.52
N ASN A 19 -9.14 15.77 5.30
CA ASN A 19 -8.77 17.08 4.77
C ASN A 19 -7.28 17.41 4.88
N LYS A 20 -6.48 16.47 5.41
CA LYS A 20 -5.06 16.74 5.62
C LYS A 20 -4.28 16.88 4.31
N TYR A 21 -4.66 16.10 3.30
CA TYR A 21 -3.98 16.08 2.00
C TYR A 21 -4.98 16.44 0.91
N GLY A 22 -4.63 17.40 0.08
CA GLY A 22 -5.45 17.83 -1.05
C GLY A 22 -5.16 17.04 -2.33
N PRO A 23 -5.89 17.35 -3.41
CA PRO A 23 -5.71 16.67 -4.70
C PRO A 23 -4.33 16.86 -5.32
N GLU A 24 -3.56 17.87 -4.90
CA GLU A 24 -2.20 18.10 -5.38
C GLU A 24 -1.26 16.93 -5.04
N TYR A 25 -1.51 16.22 -3.95
CA TYR A 25 -0.74 15.03 -3.59
C TYR A 25 -0.97 13.91 -4.59
N GLU A 26 -2.22 13.74 -5.03
CA GLU A 26 -2.54 12.75 -6.07
C GLU A 26 -1.85 13.11 -7.38
N THR A 27 -1.95 14.38 -7.78
CA THR A 27 -1.34 14.86 -9.02
C THR A 27 0.17 14.64 -9.01
N TYR A 28 0.83 14.91 -7.90
CA TYR A 28 2.27 14.70 -7.75
C TYR A 28 2.65 13.24 -8.00
N LEU A 29 1.95 12.32 -7.32
CA LEU A 29 2.26 10.89 -7.43
C LEU A 29 1.97 10.35 -8.82
N GLU A 30 0.84 10.73 -9.41
CA GLU A 30 0.48 10.29 -10.76
C GLU A 30 1.48 10.80 -11.80
N LYS A 31 2.00 12.01 -11.61
CA LYS A 31 3.01 12.57 -12.51
C LYS A 31 4.36 11.85 -12.37
N LYS A 32 4.73 11.45 -11.15
CA LYS A 32 5.98 10.74 -10.89
C LYS A 32 5.93 9.27 -11.32
N LEU A 33 4.75 8.69 -11.33
CA LEU A 33 4.54 7.27 -11.63
C LEU A 33 3.48 7.11 -12.74
N PRO A 34 3.75 7.66 -13.95
CA PRO A 34 2.75 7.67 -15.03
C PRO A 34 2.42 6.29 -15.57
N ASP A 35 3.31 5.31 -15.35
CA ASP A 35 3.13 3.94 -15.83
C ASP A 35 2.38 3.07 -14.81
N TYR A 36 1.92 3.65 -13.70
CA TYR A 36 1.22 2.93 -12.64
C TYR A 36 -0.26 3.27 -12.67
N GLU A 37 -1.09 2.27 -12.40
CA GLU A 37 -2.52 2.47 -12.25
C GLU A 37 -2.82 2.69 -10.78
N PHE A 38 -3.24 3.91 -10.42
CA PHE A 38 -3.56 4.24 -9.04
C PHE A 38 -4.96 3.77 -8.68
N ILE A 39 -5.07 3.18 -7.51
CA ILE A 39 -6.34 2.86 -6.86
C ILE A 39 -6.40 3.78 -5.64
N TRP A 40 -7.15 4.88 -5.76
CA TRP A 40 -7.29 5.87 -4.70
C TRP A 40 -8.38 5.44 -3.74
N VAL A 41 -8.02 5.19 -2.49
CA VAL A 41 -8.98 4.90 -1.43
C VAL A 41 -9.37 6.22 -0.79
N ARG A 42 -10.52 6.75 -1.17
CA ARG A 42 -11.02 8.06 -0.71
C ARG A 42 -12.09 7.95 0.35
N GLU A 43 -12.62 6.76 0.56
CA GLU A 43 -13.65 6.46 1.56
C GLU A 43 -13.17 5.33 2.45
N PRO A 44 -13.51 5.33 3.75
CA PRO A 44 -13.16 4.21 4.62
C PRO A 44 -13.76 2.89 4.11
N VAL A 45 -13.00 1.81 4.27
CA VAL A 45 -13.50 0.47 3.91
C VAL A 45 -14.67 0.07 4.80
N GLN A 46 -14.74 0.65 6.00
CA GLN A 46 -15.81 0.48 6.96
C GLN A 46 -15.73 1.65 7.94
N ASP A 47 -16.86 2.05 8.54
CA ASP A 47 -16.94 3.25 9.38
C ASP A 47 -15.92 3.29 10.53
N ASN A 48 -15.59 2.13 11.09
CA ASN A 48 -14.68 2.03 12.21
C ASN A 48 -13.21 1.81 11.82
N VAL A 49 -12.88 1.91 10.53
CA VAL A 49 -11.49 1.81 10.06
C VAL A 49 -10.93 3.22 9.86
N GLN A 50 -9.87 3.53 10.60
CA GLN A 50 -9.30 4.86 10.64
C GLN A 50 -8.17 5.03 9.61
N LEU A 51 -8.18 6.17 8.94
CA LEU A 51 -7.13 6.74 8.08
C LEU A 51 -6.20 5.69 7.42
N GLN A 52 -4.96 5.59 7.89
CA GLN A 52 -3.94 4.74 7.28
C GLN A 52 -4.27 3.24 7.31
N TRP A 53 -5.16 2.81 8.20
CA TRP A 53 -5.58 1.41 8.24
C TRP A 53 -6.39 1.02 7.00
N ASN A 54 -6.90 2.01 6.27
CA ASN A 54 -7.61 1.77 5.02
C ASN A 54 -6.68 1.25 3.90
N LYS A 55 -5.37 1.24 4.11
CA LYS A 55 -4.43 0.56 3.22
C LYS A 55 -4.69 -0.94 3.13
N MET A 56 -5.36 -1.50 4.15
CA MET A 56 -5.78 -2.90 4.13
C MET A 56 -6.67 -3.24 2.93
N TYR A 57 -7.32 -2.24 2.33
CA TYR A 57 -8.14 -2.41 1.13
C TYR A 57 -7.40 -3.17 0.02
N GLY A 58 -6.10 -2.92 -0.14
CA GLY A 58 -5.30 -3.61 -1.15
C GLY A 58 -5.30 -5.13 -0.99
N MET A 59 -5.38 -5.61 0.23
CA MET A 59 -5.36 -7.05 0.52
C MET A 59 -6.67 -7.75 0.14
N ASN A 60 -7.73 -6.98 -0.11
CA ASN A 60 -9.04 -7.52 -0.49
C ASN A 60 -9.30 -7.47 -1.99
N LEU A 61 -8.36 -6.99 -2.78
CA LEU A 61 -8.52 -6.89 -4.23
C LEU A 61 -8.47 -8.26 -4.88
N ASP A 62 -9.38 -8.49 -5.82
CA ASP A 62 -9.42 -9.73 -6.60
C ASP A 62 -8.49 -9.60 -7.81
N ILE A 63 -7.19 -9.52 -7.52
CA ILE A 63 -6.14 -9.33 -8.50
C ILE A 63 -5.08 -10.41 -8.29
N ASP A 64 -4.70 -11.10 -9.35
CA ASP A 64 -3.70 -12.17 -9.31
C ASP A 64 -2.33 -11.71 -9.81
N GLU A 65 -1.98 -10.48 -9.46
CA GLU A 65 -0.72 -9.83 -9.80
C GLU A 65 -0.21 -9.11 -8.56
N PRO A 66 1.12 -8.85 -8.46
CA PRO A 66 1.60 -8.06 -7.33
C PRO A 66 1.11 -6.62 -7.44
N ILE A 67 0.82 -6.03 -6.30
CA ILE A 67 0.48 -4.61 -6.19
C ILE A 67 1.41 -3.94 -5.19
N CYS A 68 1.49 -2.61 -5.29
CA CYS A 68 2.15 -1.79 -4.29
C CYS A 68 1.11 -1.02 -3.49
N VAL A 69 1.41 -0.78 -2.22
CA VAL A 69 0.60 0.05 -1.33
C VAL A 69 1.53 1.06 -0.68
N MET A 70 1.19 2.34 -0.75
CA MET A 70 2.09 3.40 -0.33
C MET A 70 1.33 4.53 0.35
N ASP A 71 1.99 5.18 1.32
CA ASP A 71 1.46 6.40 1.91
C ASP A 71 1.41 7.53 0.87
N ILE A 72 0.48 8.45 1.05
CA ILE A 72 0.30 9.58 0.13
C ILE A 72 1.36 10.67 0.29
N ASP A 73 1.90 10.84 1.50
CA ASP A 73 2.81 11.93 1.85
C ASP A 73 4.28 11.54 1.66
N VAL A 74 4.58 10.87 0.55
CA VAL A 74 5.94 10.45 0.22
C VAL A 74 6.55 11.40 -0.82
N LEU A 75 7.85 11.59 -0.71
CA LEU A 75 8.64 12.32 -1.71
C LEU A 75 9.48 11.33 -2.49
N LEU A 76 9.27 11.28 -3.79
CA LEU A 76 9.96 10.34 -4.67
C LEU A 76 11.20 11.01 -5.26
N ILE A 77 12.37 10.54 -4.83
CA ILE A 77 13.67 11.12 -5.20
C ILE A 77 14.61 10.04 -5.73
N ASN A 78 15.66 10.46 -6.43
CA ASN A 78 16.72 9.58 -6.96
C ASN A 78 16.12 8.41 -7.77
N ASP A 79 16.57 7.19 -7.53
CA ASP A 79 16.14 5.99 -8.23
C ASP A 79 14.87 5.38 -7.62
N TYR A 80 13.87 6.20 -7.36
CA TYR A 80 12.68 5.78 -6.62
C TYR A 80 11.94 4.59 -7.25
N LYS A 81 12.06 4.38 -8.56
CA LYS A 81 11.38 3.26 -9.23
C LYS A 81 11.87 1.89 -8.79
N LYS A 82 13.08 1.81 -8.27
CA LYS A 82 13.66 0.53 -7.84
C LYS A 82 12.84 -0.17 -6.78
N ILE A 83 12.21 0.56 -5.86
CA ILE A 83 11.41 -0.05 -4.83
C ILE A 83 10.15 -0.70 -5.41
N PHE A 84 9.53 -0.03 -6.39
CA PHE A 84 8.33 -0.54 -7.04
C PHE A 84 8.62 -1.73 -7.94
N GLU A 85 9.77 -1.72 -8.59
CA GLU A 85 10.20 -2.76 -9.53
C GLU A 85 10.90 -3.93 -8.85
N TYR A 86 11.10 -3.86 -7.54
CA TYR A 86 11.79 -4.92 -6.82
C TYR A 86 11.07 -6.26 -7.03
N PRO A 87 11.81 -7.33 -7.43
CA PRO A 87 11.19 -8.60 -7.76
C PRO A 87 10.48 -9.22 -6.57
N ILE A 88 9.32 -9.84 -6.83
CA ILE A 88 8.53 -10.52 -5.81
C ILE A 88 7.99 -11.84 -6.36
N LYS A 89 7.97 -12.86 -5.52
CA LYS A 89 7.38 -14.18 -5.81
C LYS A 89 6.13 -14.37 -4.98
N ARG A 90 5.28 -15.30 -5.43
CA ARG A 90 4.10 -15.70 -4.65
C ARG A 90 4.51 -16.10 -3.23
N GLY A 91 3.72 -15.67 -2.27
CA GLY A 91 3.98 -15.93 -0.86
C GLY A 91 4.94 -14.97 -0.18
N GLU A 92 5.57 -14.07 -0.92
CA GLU A 92 6.46 -13.05 -0.34
C GLU A 92 5.70 -11.76 -0.02
N PHE A 93 6.21 -11.04 0.96
CA PHE A 93 5.68 -9.74 1.38
C PHE A 93 6.86 -8.78 1.54
N ILE A 94 6.88 -7.73 0.75
CA ILE A 94 7.95 -6.73 0.78
C ILE A 94 7.48 -5.52 1.56
N ALA A 95 8.27 -5.08 2.53
CA ALA A 95 8.01 -3.88 3.32
C ALA A 95 9.32 -3.16 3.61
N MET A 96 9.23 -1.88 3.94
CA MET A 96 10.38 -1.12 4.40
C MET A 96 10.70 -1.47 5.86
N PRO A 97 11.98 -1.50 6.25
CA PRO A 97 12.32 -1.69 7.66
C PRO A 97 11.96 -0.46 8.48
N GLY A 98 11.61 -0.68 9.75
CA GLY A 98 11.34 0.41 10.71
C GLY A 98 12.62 0.91 11.37
N TRP A 99 13.62 1.26 10.58
CA TRP A 99 14.98 1.55 11.03
C TRP A 99 15.07 2.69 12.04
N TRP A 100 14.18 3.65 11.98
CA TRP A 100 14.17 4.78 12.92
C TRP A 100 13.55 4.42 14.29
N ARG A 101 13.07 3.19 14.45
CA ARG A 101 12.41 2.73 15.66
C ARG A 101 13.26 1.74 16.45
N ASP A 102 14.57 1.82 16.34
CA ASP A 102 15.50 0.92 17.05
C ASP A 102 15.29 0.92 18.57
N THR A 103 14.86 2.04 19.12
CA THR A 103 14.57 2.17 20.54
C THR A 103 13.43 1.28 21.03
N TYR A 104 12.58 0.83 20.12
CA TYR A 104 11.43 -0.03 20.44
C TYR A 104 11.77 -1.52 20.39
N LYS A 105 13.02 -1.87 20.16
CA LYS A 105 13.60 -3.23 20.26
C LYS A 105 12.70 -4.33 19.69
N GLY A 106 12.43 -4.25 18.39
CA GLY A 106 11.71 -5.29 17.68
C GLY A 106 10.20 -5.23 17.78
N LYS A 107 9.64 -4.29 18.52
CA LYS A 107 8.19 -4.10 18.60
C LYS A 107 7.63 -3.63 17.24
N TYR A 108 8.39 -2.78 16.53
CA TYR A 108 8.01 -2.25 15.23
C TYR A 108 9.10 -2.56 14.21
N LYS A 109 9.00 -3.72 13.59
CA LYS A 109 10.03 -4.20 12.65
C LYS A 109 9.86 -3.66 11.24
N ILE A 110 8.65 -3.28 10.87
CA ILE A 110 8.35 -2.79 9.52
C ILE A 110 7.72 -1.41 9.57
N ASN A 111 7.93 -0.68 8.47
CA ASN A 111 7.30 0.60 8.23
C ASN A 111 6.10 0.40 7.31
N GLY A 112 4.94 0.91 7.72
CA GLY A 112 3.71 0.84 6.94
C GLY A 112 3.65 1.75 5.73
N GLY A 113 4.71 2.52 5.44
CA GLY A 113 4.72 3.47 4.34
C GLY A 113 4.79 2.87 2.95
N PHE A 114 5.21 1.62 2.84
CA PHE A 114 5.27 0.92 1.57
C PHE A 114 5.15 -0.58 1.77
N PHE A 115 4.28 -1.21 0.96
CA PHE A 115 4.17 -2.66 0.86
C PHE A 115 4.11 -3.09 -0.60
N LYS A 116 4.59 -4.30 -0.86
CA LYS A 116 4.38 -4.97 -2.13
C LYS A 116 4.04 -6.44 -1.87
N TYR A 117 2.94 -6.91 -2.46
CA TYR A 117 2.47 -8.27 -2.24
C TYR A 117 1.48 -8.69 -3.32
N TYR A 118 1.18 -9.98 -3.39
CA TYR A 118 0.06 -10.48 -4.17
C TYR A 118 -1.19 -10.44 -3.28
N PRO A 119 -2.25 -9.72 -3.66
CA PRO A 119 -3.44 -9.60 -2.80
C PRO A 119 -3.99 -10.94 -2.33
N LYS A 120 -4.08 -11.91 -3.22
CA LYS A 120 -4.64 -13.22 -2.89
C LYS A 120 -3.82 -13.98 -1.83
N ASP A 121 -2.52 -13.72 -1.75
CA ASP A 121 -1.66 -14.35 -0.75
C ASP A 121 -1.89 -13.79 0.65
N VAL A 122 -2.45 -12.59 0.77
CA VAL A 122 -2.62 -11.89 2.05
C VAL A 122 -4.07 -11.56 2.39
N LYS A 123 -5.01 -12.04 1.58
CA LYS A 123 -6.43 -11.78 1.85
C LYS A 123 -6.86 -12.26 3.24
N TYR A 124 -6.28 -13.34 3.73
CA TYR A 124 -6.59 -13.85 5.06
C TYR A 124 -6.26 -12.83 6.16
N ILE A 125 -5.26 -11.98 5.94
CA ILE A 125 -4.92 -10.89 6.87
C ILE A 125 -6.03 -9.85 6.89
N TYR A 126 -6.53 -9.47 5.71
CA TYR A 126 -7.67 -8.57 5.59
C TYR A 126 -8.90 -9.14 6.29
N ASP A 127 -9.21 -10.39 6.01
CA ASP A 127 -10.38 -11.06 6.61
C ASP A 127 -10.26 -11.09 8.14
N LYS A 128 -9.07 -11.38 8.66
CA LYS A 128 -8.81 -11.36 10.10
C LYS A 128 -8.99 -9.96 10.69
N PHE A 129 -8.44 -8.95 10.02
CA PHE A 129 -8.58 -7.56 10.45
C PHE A 129 -10.05 -7.16 10.51
N MET A 130 -10.84 -7.55 9.52
CA MET A 130 -12.25 -7.16 9.42
C MET A 130 -13.16 -7.88 10.42
N THR A 131 -12.67 -8.91 11.13
CA THR A 131 -13.44 -9.52 12.22
C THR A 131 -13.59 -8.59 13.41
N ASP A 132 -12.61 -7.71 13.64
CA ASP A 132 -12.64 -6.74 14.74
C ASP A 132 -11.65 -5.59 14.48
N PRO A 133 -11.97 -4.69 13.54
CA PRO A 133 -11.05 -3.61 13.18
C PRO A 133 -10.67 -2.73 14.37
N GLY A 134 -11.61 -2.44 15.26
CA GLY A 134 -11.34 -1.62 16.44
C GLY A 134 -10.25 -2.21 17.31
N HIS A 135 -10.27 -3.51 17.51
CA HIS A 135 -9.24 -4.21 18.30
C HIS A 135 -7.86 -4.13 17.63
N TRP A 136 -7.80 -4.47 16.33
CA TRP A 136 -6.51 -4.54 15.63
C TRP A 136 -5.85 -3.17 15.48
N GLN A 137 -6.62 -2.10 15.41
CA GLN A 137 -6.09 -0.74 15.31
C GLN A 137 -5.44 -0.24 16.58
N THR A 138 -5.55 -0.96 17.70
CA THR A 138 -4.92 -0.58 18.98
C THR A 138 -3.47 -1.06 19.10
N TYR A 139 -2.99 -1.86 18.18
CA TYR A 139 -1.62 -2.40 18.21
C TYR A 139 -0.59 -1.56 17.49
#